data_8d923aaa99da8466c0004770f117d1d8
#
_entry.id   8d923aaa99da8466c0004770f117d1d8
#
_cell.length_a   1.000
_cell.length_b   1.000
_cell.length_c   1.000
_cell.angle_alpha   90.00
_cell.angle_beta   90.00
_cell.angle_gamma   90.00
#
_symmetry.space_group_name_H-M   'P 1'
#
loop_
_entity.id
_entity.type
_entity.pdbx_description
1 polymer ?
#
loop_
_entity_poly.entity_id
_entity_poly.type
_entity_poly.pdbx_seq_one_letter_code
_entity_poly.pdbx_strand_id
1 'polypeptide(L)'
;MTWKSRLSGLEKLSLIESQMKQIAVEIQRFQQPLPQDPVQWTQKTRILKGRAFSFDQREHLFPIYRDTHPRIIVVKARQLEMTEWLVNWILYKLTTYPFTTAIYTAPRMDQVSRFSQDRFRKAILDSPELRPVLTKREQELGEVAITRVPFINGSVCYLVSAWGDFGAIRNIPADFAAVDEMQDIQTEALPVIEESLSHSQYGQVAMVGTASVEGSEFCHLWRDSDMKEWDREASAWIPQRPEHRSYSGYHIDQRMGYWITSLPPEHPNSIEWKRHHYSDRRFMNEVLGQFYRGLAKPLIPEDLLACADRDLDIMLRLDPPYESYAGIDWGGGEFAFTVIWIMALDDQDRWQLVYCHKFSELDPMKQVERIANMITLFNVKQAVADIGYGSVQVSELQKRFGNRVMGCQYVRRPEMPLERREKDEDDRTVAQMIVQADRSFWIEKGIQIIKRLDPTGKVKPALVLPWNENASRELEWIIDHFCALEMEEQEMVSGKKYHHYTHPEGEPDDAYHGFIYALIAYALGKMTSRAIIRDLFD
;
A
#
# COMPACT_ATOMS: atom_id res chain seq x y z
N MET A 1 -27.27 -32.91 55.03
CA MET A 1 -27.80 -34.12 54.42
C MET A 1 -28.30 -33.77 53.03
N THR A 2 -27.52 -34.06 51.98
CA THR A 2 -27.87 -33.77 50.59
C THR A 2 -28.59 -35.00 50.01
N TRP A 3 -29.86 -34.84 49.68
CA TRP A 3 -30.65 -35.81 48.91
C TRP A 3 -30.16 -35.80 47.46
N LYS A 4 -29.34 -36.79 47.09
CA LYS A 4 -29.16 -37.16 45.68
C LYS A 4 -30.44 -37.94 45.26
N SER A 5 -31.30 -37.33 44.44
CA SER A 5 -32.39 -38.04 43.79
C SER A 5 -31.79 -39.12 42.87
N ARG A 6 -31.89 -40.38 43.27
CA ARG A 6 -31.61 -41.54 42.39
C ARG A 6 -32.82 -41.68 41.45
N LEU A 7 -32.56 -41.33 40.16
CA LEU A 7 -33.54 -41.64 39.11
C LEU A 7 -33.98 -43.12 39.23
N SER A 8 -35.27 -43.39 39.10
CA SER A 8 -35.82 -44.77 39.04
C SER A 8 -35.25 -45.53 37.85
N GLY A 9 -35.29 -46.85 37.87
CA GLY A 9 -34.77 -47.63 36.74
C GLY A 9 -35.45 -47.33 35.41
N LEU A 10 -36.71 -46.93 35.41
CA LEU A 10 -37.47 -46.51 34.24
C LEU A 10 -37.02 -45.11 33.70
N GLU A 11 -36.76 -44.18 34.59
CA GLU A 11 -36.23 -42.86 34.18
C GLU A 11 -34.83 -42.95 33.59
N LYS A 12 -33.97 -43.83 34.09
CA LYS A 12 -32.66 -44.13 33.52
C LYS A 12 -32.75 -44.76 32.15
N LEU A 13 -33.66 -45.71 31.95
CA LEU A 13 -33.91 -46.34 30.65
C LEU A 13 -34.43 -45.32 29.64
N SER A 14 -35.36 -44.46 29.98
CA SER A 14 -35.88 -43.38 29.13
C SER A 14 -34.79 -42.37 28.74
N LEU A 15 -33.90 -42.01 29.67
CA LEU A 15 -32.78 -41.14 29.40
C LEU A 15 -31.77 -41.77 28.42
N ILE A 16 -31.47 -43.07 28.60
CA ILE A 16 -30.60 -43.84 27.72
C ILE A 16 -31.21 -43.94 26.31
N GLU A 17 -32.50 -44.27 26.22
CA GLU A 17 -33.19 -44.30 24.92
C GLU A 17 -33.20 -42.96 24.21
N SER A 18 -33.41 -41.87 24.94
CA SER A 18 -33.33 -40.50 24.40
C SER A 18 -31.93 -40.19 23.89
N GLN A 19 -30.90 -40.54 24.67
CA GLN A 19 -29.50 -40.35 24.26
C GLN A 19 -29.13 -41.22 23.06
N MET A 20 -29.57 -42.48 23.01
CA MET A 20 -29.34 -43.34 21.85
C MET A 20 -30.05 -42.84 20.60
N LYS A 21 -31.27 -42.30 20.72
CA LYS A 21 -31.96 -41.64 19.60
C LYS A 21 -31.21 -40.40 19.11
N GLN A 22 -30.71 -39.57 20.01
CA GLN A 22 -29.87 -38.43 19.65
C GLN A 22 -28.58 -38.87 18.92
N ILE A 23 -27.89 -39.87 19.47
CA ILE A 23 -26.69 -40.45 18.86
C ILE A 23 -27.01 -41.05 17.48
N ALA A 24 -28.13 -41.77 17.32
CA ALA A 24 -28.54 -42.32 16.04
C ALA A 24 -28.84 -41.22 15.00
N VAL A 25 -29.49 -40.13 15.41
CA VAL A 25 -29.74 -38.96 14.55
C VAL A 25 -28.43 -38.27 14.16
N GLU A 26 -27.51 -38.12 15.10
CA GLU A 26 -26.18 -37.57 14.80
C GLU A 26 -25.42 -38.49 13.84
N ILE A 27 -25.39 -39.82 14.07
CA ILE A 27 -24.73 -40.77 13.15
C ILE A 27 -25.35 -40.71 11.75
N GLN A 28 -26.67 -40.63 11.62
CA GLN A 28 -27.33 -40.46 10.32
C GLN A 28 -26.99 -39.15 9.66
N ARG A 29 -26.85 -38.08 10.43
CA ARG A 29 -26.45 -36.76 9.95
C ARG A 29 -25.02 -36.76 9.39
N PHE A 30 -24.10 -37.47 10.06
CA PHE A 30 -22.71 -37.65 9.60
C PHE A 30 -22.54 -38.63 8.43
N GLN A 31 -23.52 -39.49 8.17
CA GLN A 31 -23.50 -40.43 7.03
C GLN A 31 -24.00 -39.82 5.72
N GLN A 32 -24.62 -38.62 5.75
CA GLN A 32 -25.00 -37.94 4.53
C GLN A 32 -23.77 -37.21 3.94
N PRO A 33 -23.41 -37.49 2.68
CA PRO A 33 -22.31 -36.78 2.04
C PRO A 33 -22.57 -35.26 2.03
N LEU A 34 -21.52 -34.49 2.23
CA LEU A 34 -21.60 -33.03 2.12
C LEU A 34 -22.00 -32.65 0.69
N PRO A 35 -22.79 -31.56 0.52
CA PRO A 35 -23.15 -31.09 -0.80
C PRO A 35 -21.91 -30.75 -1.67
N GLN A 36 -22.00 -31.09 -2.95
CA GLN A 36 -20.92 -30.76 -3.91
C GLN A 36 -21.00 -29.30 -4.40
N ASP A 37 -22.16 -28.66 -4.34
CA ASP A 37 -22.31 -27.25 -4.63
C ASP A 37 -21.80 -26.40 -3.46
N PRO A 38 -20.85 -25.47 -3.66
CA PRO A 38 -20.22 -24.72 -2.56
C PRO A 38 -21.20 -23.80 -1.81
N VAL A 39 -22.26 -23.33 -2.46
CA VAL A 39 -23.32 -22.53 -1.81
C VAL A 39 -24.11 -23.40 -0.86
N GLN A 40 -24.58 -24.56 -1.33
CA GLN A 40 -25.33 -25.53 -0.50
C GLN A 40 -24.45 -26.08 0.62
N TRP A 41 -23.16 -26.36 0.32
CA TRP A 41 -22.19 -26.80 1.32
C TRP A 41 -22.08 -25.77 2.46
N THR A 42 -21.92 -24.47 2.10
CA THR A 42 -21.81 -23.39 3.07
C THR A 42 -23.06 -23.24 3.93
N GLN A 43 -24.26 -23.27 3.32
CA GLN A 43 -25.53 -23.19 4.04
C GLN A 43 -25.73 -24.36 5.00
N LYS A 44 -25.31 -25.57 4.60
CA LYS A 44 -25.45 -26.75 5.41
C LYS A 44 -24.47 -26.81 6.58
N THR A 45 -23.23 -26.40 6.36
CA THR A 45 -22.12 -26.66 7.29
C THR A 45 -21.79 -25.49 8.20
N ARG A 46 -22.00 -24.23 7.74
CA ARG A 46 -21.43 -23.07 8.42
C ARG A 46 -22.37 -22.46 9.46
N ILE A 47 -21.80 -22.22 10.63
CA ILE A 47 -22.40 -21.38 11.69
C ILE A 47 -21.55 -20.11 11.79
N LEU A 48 -22.19 -18.96 11.73
CA LEU A 48 -21.55 -17.66 11.90
C LEU A 48 -22.25 -16.88 13.02
N LYS A 49 -21.50 -16.52 14.06
CA LYS A 49 -22.03 -15.79 15.24
C LYS A 49 -23.26 -16.50 15.86
N GLY A 50 -23.20 -17.81 15.97
CA GLY A 50 -24.26 -18.65 16.58
C GLY A 50 -25.49 -18.86 15.70
N ARG A 51 -25.49 -18.46 14.42
CA ARG A 51 -26.59 -18.65 13.47
C ARG A 51 -26.11 -19.40 12.24
N ALA A 52 -26.99 -20.16 11.61
CA ALA A 52 -26.72 -20.79 10.32
C ALA A 52 -26.38 -19.70 9.30
N PHE A 53 -25.35 -19.96 8.49
CA PHE A 53 -24.96 -19.03 7.43
C PHE A 53 -26.06 -18.89 6.39
N SER A 54 -26.45 -17.67 6.05
CA SER A 54 -27.51 -17.37 5.08
C SER A 54 -26.97 -16.52 3.96
N PHE A 55 -27.43 -16.77 2.75
CA PHE A 55 -27.20 -15.94 1.58
C PHE A 55 -28.38 -14.99 1.28
N ASP A 56 -29.33 -14.84 2.19
CA ASP A 56 -30.47 -13.94 2.01
C ASP A 56 -29.99 -12.53 1.70
N GLN A 57 -30.48 -11.96 0.60
CA GLN A 57 -30.06 -10.66 0.05
C GLN A 57 -28.56 -10.59 -0.35
N ARG A 58 -27.96 -11.75 -0.68
CA ARG A 58 -26.56 -11.90 -1.11
C ARG A 58 -26.45 -12.80 -2.35
N GLU A 59 -27.46 -12.82 -3.20
CA GLU A 59 -27.50 -13.66 -4.40
C GLU A 59 -26.33 -13.40 -5.34
N HIS A 60 -25.80 -12.18 -5.34
CA HIS A 60 -24.59 -11.79 -6.08
C HIS A 60 -23.35 -12.64 -5.69
N LEU A 61 -23.34 -13.26 -4.51
CA LEU A 61 -22.22 -14.10 -4.09
C LEU A 61 -22.26 -15.51 -4.71
N PHE A 62 -23.42 -16.03 -5.15
CA PHE A 62 -23.52 -17.39 -5.68
C PHE A 62 -22.55 -17.68 -6.83
N PRO A 63 -22.41 -16.83 -7.86
CA PRO A 63 -21.46 -17.07 -8.93
C PRO A 63 -20.01 -17.06 -8.43
N ILE A 64 -19.66 -16.21 -7.46
CA ILE A 64 -18.31 -16.13 -6.88
C ILE A 64 -17.97 -17.43 -6.14
N TYR A 65 -18.93 -17.99 -5.36
CA TYR A 65 -18.75 -19.27 -4.67
C TYR A 65 -18.58 -20.43 -5.64
N ARG A 66 -19.25 -20.39 -6.78
CA ARG A 66 -19.26 -21.45 -7.81
C ARG A 66 -18.16 -21.29 -8.86
N ASP A 67 -17.39 -20.20 -8.80
CA ASP A 67 -16.35 -19.97 -9.77
C ASP A 67 -15.24 -21.01 -9.65
N THR A 68 -14.93 -21.64 -10.79
CA THR A 68 -13.90 -22.67 -10.93
C THR A 68 -12.68 -22.18 -11.72
N HIS A 69 -12.64 -20.87 -12.05
CA HIS A 69 -11.51 -20.31 -12.75
C HIS A 69 -10.21 -20.50 -11.94
N PRO A 70 -9.08 -20.83 -12.58
CA PRO A 70 -7.80 -21.00 -11.87
C PRO A 70 -7.37 -19.78 -11.05
N ARG A 71 -7.70 -18.58 -11.52
CA ARG A 71 -7.34 -17.31 -10.91
C ARG A 71 -8.58 -16.45 -10.70
N ILE A 72 -9.01 -16.31 -9.45
CA ILE A 72 -10.16 -15.49 -9.07
C ILE A 72 -9.64 -14.23 -8.37
N ILE A 73 -10.10 -13.07 -8.80
CA ILE A 73 -9.76 -11.79 -8.19
C ILE A 73 -11.03 -11.05 -7.77
N VAL A 74 -11.09 -10.62 -6.51
CA VAL A 74 -12.21 -9.85 -5.98
C VAL A 74 -11.73 -8.50 -5.47
N VAL A 75 -12.09 -7.47 -6.21
CA VAL A 75 -11.90 -6.08 -5.77
C VAL A 75 -13.12 -5.65 -4.99
N LYS A 76 -12.93 -5.31 -3.73
CA LYS A 76 -14.04 -5.03 -2.82
C LYS A 76 -13.92 -3.69 -2.12
N ALA A 77 -15.05 -3.10 -1.76
CA ALA A 77 -15.13 -2.12 -0.70
C ALA A 77 -15.00 -2.78 0.69
N ARG A 78 -14.85 -1.98 1.74
CA ARG A 78 -14.74 -2.52 3.11
C ARG A 78 -16.05 -3.08 3.64
N GLN A 79 -15.94 -4.09 4.53
CA GLN A 79 -17.04 -4.70 5.28
C GLN A 79 -18.07 -5.46 4.43
N LEU A 80 -17.63 -6.14 3.37
CA LEU A 80 -18.48 -6.90 2.45
C LEU A 80 -18.27 -8.42 2.55
N GLU A 81 -17.85 -8.92 3.71
CA GLU A 81 -17.80 -10.34 4.06
C GLU A 81 -16.88 -11.22 3.18
N MET A 82 -15.99 -10.63 2.37
CA MET A 82 -15.14 -11.42 1.46
C MET A 82 -14.07 -12.25 2.20
N THR A 83 -13.65 -11.85 3.38
CA THR A 83 -12.80 -12.69 4.23
C THR A 83 -13.58 -13.95 4.72
N GLU A 84 -14.89 -13.84 4.97
CA GLU A 84 -15.72 -15.03 5.27
C GLU A 84 -15.91 -15.94 4.04
N TRP A 85 -15.96 -15.36 2.83
CA TRP A 85 -15.91 -16.14 1.60
C TRP A 85 -14.62 -16.95 1.51
N LEU A 86 -13.45 -16.36 1.78
CA LEU A 86 -12.17 -17.08 1.79
C LEU A 86 -12.16 -18.22 2.81
N VAL A 87 -12.70 -17.99 4.03
CA VAL A 87 -12.86 -19.08 5.03
C VAL A 87 -13.70 -20.22 4.45
N ASN A 88 -14.87 -19.90 3.89
CA ASN A 88 -15.79 -20.89 3.34
C ASN A 88 -15.18 -21.61 2.14
N TRP A 89 -14.50 -20.88 1.27
CA TRP A 89 -13.83 -21.40 0.09
C TRP A 89 -12.73 -22.41 0.46
N ILE A 90 -11.84 -22.07 1.40
CA ILE A 90 -10.78 -22.97 1.87
C ILE A 90 -11.41 -24.23 2.51
N LEU A 91 -12.36 -24.05 3.42
CA LEU A 91 -12.99 -25.17 4.10
C LEU A 91 -13.75 -26.10 3.14
N TYR A 92 -14.48 -25.53 2.19
CA TYR A 92 -15.13 -26.29 1.12
C TYR A 92 -14.11 -27.12 0.33
N LYS A 93 -13.00 -26.48 -0.14
CA LYS A 93 -11.96 -27.17 -0.92
C LYS A 93 -11.35 -28.34 -0.12
N LEU A 94 -10.92 -28.09 1.10
CA LEU A 94 -10.22 -29.09 1.92
C LEU A 94 -11.13 -30.22 2.41
N THR A 95 -12.43 -29.98 2.56
CA THR A 95 -13.38 -31.03 2.98
C THR A 95 -13.94 -31.83 1.81
N THR A 96 -14.00 -31.23 0.62
CA THR A 96 -14.53 -31.87 -0.59
C THR A 96 -13.46 -32.65 -1.36
N TYR A 97 -12.23 -32.13 -1.38
CA TYR A 97 -11.09 -32.74 -2.10
C TYR A 97 -10.10 -33.33 -1.08
N PRO A 98 -10.07 -34.69 -0.89
CA PRO A 98 -9.15 -35.28 0.07
C PRO A 98 -7.70 -35.19 -0.39
N PHE A 99 -6.77 -35.24 0.58
CA PHE A 99 -5.32 -35.17 0.36
C PHE A 99 -4.82 -33.90 -0.34
N THR A 100 -5.54 -32.80 -0.18
CA THR A 100 -5.16 -31.51 -0.76
C THR A 100 -4.55 -30.57 0.28
N THR A 101 -3.73 -29.65 -0.22
CA THR A 101 -3.09 -28.61 0.58
C THR A 101 -3.61 -27.23 0.18
N ALA A 102 -4.04 -26.43 1.17
CA ALA A 102 -4.38 -25.05 0.97
C ALA A 102 -3.39 -24.13 1.70
N ILE A 103 -3.06 -22.99 1.09
CA ILE A 103 -2.37 -21.87 1.71
C ILE A 103 -3.36 -20.73 1.89
N TYR A 104 -3.43 -20.19 3.10
CA TYR A 104 -3.95 -18.84 3.33
C TYR A 104 -2.79 -17.90 3.61
N THR A 105 -2.76 -16.76 2.92
CA THR A 105 -1.74 -15.75 3.13
C THR A 105 -2.32 -14.34 3.19
N ALA A 106 -1.69 -13.49 3.98
CA ALA A 106 -1.95 -12.06 4.11
C ALA A 106 -0.61 -11.32 4.28
N PRO A 107 -0.56 -9.99 4.11
CA PRO A 107 0.70 -9.25 4.15
C PRO A 107 1.52 -9.49 5.41
N ARG A 108 0.91 -9.53 6.60
CA ARG A 108 1.63 -9.63 7.88
C ARG A 108 1.15 -10.78 8.74
N MET A 109 2.05 -11.32 9.56
CA MET A 109 1.77 -12.46 10.43
C MET A 109 0.71 -12.17 11.50
N ASP A 110 0.58 -10.92 11.97
CA ASP A 110 -0.47 -10.53 12.90
C ASP A 110 -1.88 -10.61 12.26
N GLN A 111 -1.98 -10.29 10.96
CA GLN A 111 -3.23 -10.45 10.18
C GLN A 111 -3.57 -11.94 9.99
N VAL A 112 -2.57 -12.76 9.64
CA VAL A 112 -2.72 -14.22 9.53
C VAL A 112 -3.16 -14.83 10.85
N SER A 113 -2.55 -14.43 11.97
CA SER A 113 -2.91 -14.94 13.31
C SER A 113 -4.34 -14.55 13.70
N ARG A 114 -4.77 -13.32 13.43
CA ARG A 114 -6.16 -12.88 13.66
C ARG A 114 -7.16 -13.65 12.79
N PHE A 115 -6.85 -13.82 11.49
CA PHE A 115 -7.68 -14.64 10.62
C PHE A 115 -7.81 -16.07 11.15
N SER A 116 -6.70 -16.71 11.52
CA SER A 116 -6.68 -18.05 12.07
C SER A 116 -7.54 -18.15 13.33
N GLN A 117 -7.31 -17.30 14.32
CA GLN A 117 -7.94 -17.40 15.64
C GLN A 117 -9.40 -16.95 15.64
N ASP A 118 -9.70 -15.82 15.00
CA ASP A 118 -11.00 -15.17 15.11
C ASP A 118 -12.00 -15.62 14.06
N ARG A 119 -11.53 -16.23 12.96
CA ARG A 119 -12.37 -16.66 11.84
C ARG A 119 -12.24 -18.14 11.51
N PHE A 120 -11.08 -18.59 11.01
CA PHE A 120 -10.91 -19.92 10.44
C PHE A 120 -11.14 -21.02 11.49
N ARG A 121 -10.49 -20.94 12.64
CA ARG A 121 -10.66 -21.90 13.75
C ARG A 121 -12.07 -21.88 14.32
N LYS A 122 -12.63 -20.67 14.54
CA LYS A 122 -14.02 -20.53 14.99
C LYS A 122 -15.01 -21.12 13.98
N ALA A 123 -14.77 -20.92 12.70
CA ALA A 123 -15.60 -21.49 11.65
C ALA A 123 -15.74 -23.02 11.79
N ILE A 124 -14.65 -23.69 12.14
CA ILE A 124 -14.66 -25.16 12.35
C ILE A 124 -15.28 -25.50 13.70
N LEU A 125 -14.86 -24.84 14.77
CA LEU A 125 -15.29 -25.19 16.14
C LEU A 125 -16.75 -24.86 16.43
N ASP A 126 -17.26 -23.77 15.88
CA ASP A 126 -18.66 -23.36 16.08
C ASP A 126 -19.64 -24.15 15.19
N SER A 127 -19.15 -24.84 14.16
CA SER A 127 -19.97 -25.55 13.18
C SER A 127 -19.98 -27.06 13.48
N PRO A 128 -21.09 -27.62 13.96
CA PRO A 128 -21.17 -29.06 14.32
C PRO A 128 -20.81 -29.98 13.15
N GLU A 129 -21.15 -29.61 11.92
CA GLU A 129 -20.85 -30.38 10.71
C GLU A 129 -19.35 -30.36 10.34
N LEU A 130 -18.59 -29.40 10.83
CA LEU A 130 -17.16 -29.24 10.51
C LEU A 130 -16.24 -29.77 11.64
N ARG A 131 -16.71 -29.86 12.89
CA ARG A 131 -15.87 -30.40 13.98
C ARG A 131 -15.32 -31.81 13.68
N PRO A 132 -16.10 -32.76 13.11
CA PRO A 132 -15.61 -34.09 12.79
C PRO A 132 -14.52 -34.12 11.71
N VAL A 133 -14.33 -33.08 10.94
CA VAL A 133 -13.27 -33.04 9.91
C VAL A 133 -11.86 -32.81 10.50
N LEU A 134 -11.78 -32.40 11.75
CA LEU A 134 -10.53 -32.28 12.49
C LEU A 134 -9.96 -33.65 12.86
N THR A 135 -8.66 -33.74 13.04
CA THR A 135 -8.02 -34.95 13.54
C THR A 135 -8.43 -35.24 14.97
N LYS A 136 -8.37 -36.53 15.39
CA LYS A 136 -8.72 -36.92 16.77
C LYS A 136 -7.99 -36.12 17.83
N ARG A 137 -6.69 -35.83 17.61
CA ARG A 137 -5.87 -35.03 18.52
C ARG A 137 -6.48 -33.64 18.76
N GLU A 138 -6.88 -32.96 17.71
CA GLU A 138 -7.43 -31.60 17.79
C GLU A 138 -8.85 -31.59 18.36
N GLN A 139 -9.63 -32.62 18.08
CA GLN A 139 -10.93 -32.80 18.68
C GLN A 139 -10.83 -33.03 20.21
N GLU A 140 -9.89 -33.87 20.67
CA GLU A 140 -9.67 -34.18 22.08
C GLU A 140 -9.09 -32.98 22.86
N LEU A 141 -8.17 -32.22 22.25
CA LEU A 141 -7.57 -31.05 22.88
C LEU A 141 -8.52 -29.84 22.88
N GLY A 142 -9.53 -29.81 22.01
CA GLY A 142 -10.38 -28.62 21.80
C GLY A 142 -9.63 -27.44 21.26
N GLU A 143 -8.40 -27.63 20.77
CA GLU A 143 -7.50 -26.62 20.24
C GLU A 143 -7.09 -26.96 18.81
N VAL A 144 -7.02 -25.92 17.97
CA VAL A 144 -6.55 -26.02 16.58
C VAL A 144 -5.30 -25.16 16.45
N ALA A 145 -4.26 -25.68 15.82
CA ALA A 145 -3.01 -24.95 15.62
C ALA A 145 -3.24 -23.67 14.79
N ILE A 146 -2.44 -22.64 15.05
CA ILE A 146 -2.62 -21.31 14.42
C ILE A 146 -2.16 -21.31 12.98
N THR A 147 -1.03 -21.96 12.69
CA THR A 147 -0.33 -21.87 11.40
C THR A 147 -0.49 -23.10 10.50
N ARG A 148 -0.96 -24.22 11.07
CA ARG A 148 -1.15 -25.48 10.32
C ARG A 148 -2.33 -26.26 10.88
N VAL A 149 -3.35 -26.45 10.06
CA VAL A 149 -4.59 -27.16 10.44
C VAL A 149 -4.75 -28.40 9.58
N PRO A 150 -4.48 -29.62 10.14
CA PRO A 150 -4.69 -30.88 9.44
C PRO A 150 -6.14 -31.34 9.52
N PHE A 151 -6.61 -32.06 8.50
CA PHE A 151 -7.94 -32.62 8.37
C PHE A 151 -7.87 -34.15 8.35
N ILE A 152 -8.94 -34.82 8.83
CA ILE A 152 -9.01 -36.29 8.92
C ILE A 152 -8.92 -36.97 7.54
N ASN A 153 -9.33 -36.30 6.47
CA ASN A 153 -9.26 -36.80 5.09
C ASN A 153 -7.86 -36.67 4.44
N GLY A 154 -6.83 -36.30 5.22
CA GLY A 154 -5.47 -36.15 4.76
C GLY A 154 -5.15 -34.75 4.20
N SER A 155 -6.14 -33.86 4.10
CA SER A 155 -5.92 -32.48 3.66
C SER A 155 -5.29 -31.61 4.76
N VAL A 156 -4.67 -30.49 4.39
CA VAL A 156 -4.05 -29.57 5.36
C VAL A 156 -4.18 -28.12 4.91
N CYS A 157 -4.42 -27.21 5.86
CA CYS A 157 -4.34 -25.76 5.64
C CYS A 157 -3.09 -25.20 6.29
N TYR A 158 -2.29 -24.47 5.53
CA TYR A 158 -1.19 -23.64 6.03
C TYR A 158 -1.60 -22.17 6.05
N LEU A 159 -1.32 -21.50 7.16
CA LEU A 159 -1.61 -20.07 7.34
C LEU A 159 -0.27 -19.36 7.56
N VAL A 160 0.17 -18.62 6.55
CA VAL A 160 1.51 -18.01 6.48
C VAL A 160 1.41 -16.57 5.99
N SER A 161 2.40 -15.72 6.33
CA SER A 161 2.45 -14.35 5.82
C SER A 161 3.22 -14.28 4.50
N ALA A 162 2.82 -13.35 3.65
CA ALA A 162 3.52 -13.00 2.42
C ALA A 162 4.50 -11.83 2.66
N TRP A 163 5.31 -11.92 3.71
CA TRP A 163 6.30 -10.91 4.08
C TRP A 163 7.72 -11.46 4.04
N GLY A 164 8.66 -10.64 3.61
CA GLY A 164 10.09 -10.96 3.63
C GLY A 164 10.53 -11.82 2.45
N ASP A 165 11.30 -12.88 2.70
CA ASP A 165 11.88 -13.74 1.66
C ASP A 165 10.92 -14.80 1.09
N PHE A 166 9.68 -14.83 1.54
CA PHE A 166 8.64 -15.80 1.15
C PHE A 166 9.02 -17.28 1.38
N GLY A 167 10.04 -17.54 2.19
CA GLY A 167 10.54 -18.90 2.46
C GLY A 167 9.46 -19.82 3.03
N ALA A 168 8.53 -19.29 3.80
CA ALA A 168 7.41 -20.06 4.33
C ALA A 168 6.47 -20.58 3.23
N ILE A 169 6.26 -19.83 2.15
CA ILE A 169 5.39 -20.21 1.03
C ILE A 169 6.12 -21.15 0.08
N ARG A 170 7.37 -20.86 -0.28
CA ARG A 170 8.17 -21.63 -1.25
C ARG A 170 8.28 -23.12 -0.94
N ASN A 171 8.20 -23.49 0.33
CA ASN A 171 8.37 -24.87 0.77
C ASN A 171 7.05 -25.65 0.89
N ILE A 172 5.90 -25.05 0.49
CA ILE A 172 4.59 -25.70 0.58
C ILE A 172 4.06 -25.97 -0.83
N PRO A 173 4.10 -27.23 -1.31
CA PRO A 173 3.37 -27.59 -2.50
C PRO A 173 1.87 -27.50 -2.18
N ALA A 174 1.13 -26.68 -2.90
CA ALA A 174 -0.27 -26.38 -2.63
C ALA A 174 -1.18 -26.72 -3.81
N ASP A 175 -2.44 -26.99 -3.50
CA ASP A 175 -3.51 -27.16 -4.49
C ASP A 175 -4.37 -25.92 -4.61
N PHE A 176 -4.50 -25.20 -3.50
CA PHE A 176 -5.32 -24.01 -3.38
C PHE A 176 -4.56 -22.91 -2.63
N ALA A 177 -4.68 -21.68 -3.09
CA ALA A 177 -4.14 -20.53 -2.39
C ALA A 177 -5.23 -19.45 -2.22
N ALA A 178 -5.35 -18.92 -1.01
CA ALA A 178 -6.21 -17.79 -0.68
C ALA A 178 -5.35 -16.62 -0.23
N VAL A 179 -5.44 -15.50 -0.92
CA VAL A 179 -4.68 -14.27 -0.66
C VAL A 179 -5.64 -13.19 -0.20
N ASP A 180 -5.50 -12.74 1.03
CA ASP A 180 -6.30 -11.65 1.61
C ASP A 180 -5.49 -10.36 1.69
N GLU A 181 -6.18 -9.22 1.66
CA GLU A 181 -5.60 -7.87 1.63
C GLU A 181 -4.56 -7.70 0.51
N MET A 182 -4.94 -8.13 -0.71
CA MET A 182 -4.07 -8.16 -1.89
C MET A 182 -3.42 -6.81 -2.21
N GLN A 183 -4.05 -5.69 -1.87
CA GLN A 183 -3.48 -4.35 -2.09
C GLN A 183 -2.19 -4.07 -1.31
N ASP A 184 -1.94 -4.84 -0.24
CA ASP A 184 -0.76 -4.69 0.63
C ASP A 184 0.23 -5.87 0.47
N ILE A 185 -0.01 -6.78 -0.48
CA ILE A 185 0.90 -7.89 -0.80
C ILE A 185 2.05 -7.36 -1.64
N GLN A 186 3.27 -7.76 -1.30
CA GLN A 186 4.46 -7.44 -2.09
C GLN A 186 4.36 -8.10 -3.48
N THR A 187 4.69 -7.36 -4.53
CA THR A 187 4.60 -7.81 -5.93
C THR A 187 5.32 -9.14 -6.17
N GLU A 188 6.48 -9.32 -5.53
CA GLU A 188 7.34 -10.49 -5.66
C GLU A 188 6.75 -11.76 -5.00
N ALA A 189 5.75 -11.61 -4.12
CA ALA A 189 5.11 -12.75 -3.46
C ALA A 189 4.20 -13.54 -4.41
N LEU A 190 3.56 -12.86 -5.37
CA LEU A 190 2.56 -13.49 -6.24
C LEU A 190 3.14 -14.61 -7.12
N PRO A 191 4.27 -14.41 -7.84
CA PRO A 191 4.92 -15.50 -8.56
C PRO A 191 5.28 -16.69 -7.67
N VAL A 192 5.67 -16.46 -6.42
CA VAL A 192 6.00 -17.54 -5.46
C VAL A 192 4.76 -18.31 -5.05
N ILE A 193 3.64 -17.63 -4.85
CA ILE A 193 2.34 -18.26 -4.56
C ILE A 193 1.88 -19.10 -5.76
N GLU A 194 1.95 -18.56 -6.97
CA GLU A 194 1.56 -19.29 -8.19
C GLU A 194 2.47 -20.50 -8.45
N GLU A 195 3.78 -20.38 -8.21
CA GLU A 195 4.72 -21.49 -8.35
C GLU A 195 4.40 -22.63 -7.37
N SER A 196 3.94 -22.31 -6.16
CA SER A 196 3.52 -23.35 -5.19
C SER A 196 2.37 -24.22 -5.69
N LEU A 197 1.57 -23.73 -6.66
CA LEU A 197 0.45 -24.42 -7.27
C LEU A 197 0.82 -25.19 -8.55
N SER A 198 2.05 -25.06 -9.05
CA SER A 198 2.48 -25.54 -10.39
C SER A 198 2.35 -27.05 -10.60
N HIS A 199 2.45 -27.85 -9.53
CA HIS A 199 2.34 -29.31 -9.57
C HIS A 199 0.93 -29.83 -9.24
N SER A 200 -0.01 -28.96 -8.94
CA SER A 200 -1.36 -29.34 -8.57
C SER A 200 -2.23 -29.64 -9.78
N GLN A 201 -3.05 -30.67 -9.68
CA GLN A 201 -4.11 -30.92 -10.66
C GLN A 201 -5.27 -29.91 -10.55
N TYR A 202 -5.37 -29.20 -9.44
CA TYR A 202 -6.39 -28.16 -9.21
C TYR A 202 -5.84 -26.76 -9.51
N GLY A 203 -4.72 -26.39 -8.90
CA GLY A 203 -3.97 -25.17 -9.19
C GLY A 203 -4.81 -23.89 -9.15
N GLN A 204 -5.58 -23.64 -8.05
CA GLN A 204 -6.51 -22.52 -8.00
C GLN A 204 -6.10 -21.49 -6.95
N VAL A 205 -6.08 -20.20 -7.33
CA VAL A 205 -5.85 -19.08 -6.43
C VAL A 205 -7.05 -18.14 -6.36
N ALA A 206 -7.43 -17.75 -5.14
CA ALA A 206 -8.46 -16.76 -4.84
C ALA A 206 -7.83 -15.55 -4.15
N MET A 207 -7.91 -14.38 -4.76
CA MET A 207 -7.31 -13.14 -4.31
C MET A 207 -8.40 -12.13 -3.94
N VAL A 208 -8.30 -11.54 -2.77
CA VAL A 208 -9.24 -10.55 -2.27
C VAL A 208 -8.48 -9.31 -1.80
N GLY A 209 -8.93 -8.14 -2.19
CA GLY A 209 -8.33 -6.89 -1.73
C GLY A 209 -9.29 -5.71 -1.79
N THR A 210 -8.99 -4.67 -1.04
CA THR A 210 -9.66 -3.37 -1.16
C THR A 210 -8.96 -2.56 -2.24
N ALA A 211 -9.72 -1.92 -3.13
CA ALA A 211 -9.13 -1.06 -4.14
C ALA A 211 -8.25 0.02 -3.50
N SER A 212 -7.11 0.32 -4.09
CA SER A 212 -6.15 1.32 -3.63
C SER A 212 -5.97 2.42 -4.70
N VAL A 213 -4.75 2.62 -5.21
CA VAL A 213 -4.48 3.60 -6.26
C VAL A 213 -4.36 2.93 -7.63
N GLU A 214 -4.67 3.68 -8.70
CA GLU A 214 -4.35 3.24 -10.06
C GLU A 214 -2.83 3.11 -10.22
N GLY A 215 -2.41 2.09 -10.96
CA GLY A 215 -0.97 1.80 -11.13
C GLY A 215 -0.40 0.82 -10.11
N SER A 216 -1.13 0.50 -9.02
CA SER A 216 -0.73 -0.59 -8.12
C SER A 216 -0.80 -1.94 -8.84
N GLU A 217 0.01 -2.91 -8.38
CA GLU A 217 0.00 -4.29 -8.93
C GLU A 217 -1.40 -4.89 -8.87
N PHE A 218 -2.12 -4.69 -7.77
CA PHE A 218 -3.51 -5.15 -7.63
C PHE A 218 -4.44 -4.52 -8.68
N CYS A 219 -4.21 -3.26 -9.06
CA CYS A 219 -4.93 -2.61 -10.16
C CYS A 219 -4.60 -3.23 -11.51
N HIS A 220 -3.32 -3.60 -11.75
CA HIS A 220 -2.91 -4.27 -12.99
C HIS A 220 -3.58 -5.65 -13.11
N LEU A 221 -3.54 -6.47 -12.07
CA LEU A 221 -4.22 -7.77 -12.03
C LEU A 221 -5.73 -7.64 -12.27
N TRP A 222 -6.36 -6.62 -11.66
CA TRP A 222 -7.77 -6.32 -11.91
C TRP A 222 -8.03 -5.99 -13.39
N ARG A 223 -7.18 -5.16 -14.01
CA ARG A 223 -7.30 -4.80 -15.43
C ARG A 223 -7.06 -5.97 -16.38
N ASP A 224 -6.30 -6.99 -15.96
CA ASP A 224 -6.07 -8.22 -16.72
C ASP A 224 -7.19 -9.24 -16.54
N SER A 225 -8.17 -8.96 -15.68
CA SER A 225 -9.38 -9.76 -15.51
C SER A 225 -10.49 -9.37 -16.47
N ASP A 226 -11.55 -10.18 -16.51
CA ASP A 226 -12.77 -9.88 -17.25
C ASP A 226 -13.62 -8.76 -16.60
N MET A 227 -13.24 -8.23 -15.43
CA MET A 227 -13.79 -7.07 -14.73
C MET A 227 -15.32 -7.11 -14.61
N LYS A 228 -15.88 -8.13 -13.96
CA LYS A 228 -17.33 -8.28 -13.82
C LYS A 228 -17.93 -7.25 -12.87
N GLU A 229 -18.99 -6.61 -13.31
CA GLU A 229 -19.85 -5.72 -12.53
C GLU A 229 -21.22 -6.37 -12.32
N TRP A 230 -21.80 -6.17 -11.12
CA TRP A 230 -23.11 -6.72 -10.81
C TRP A 230 -24.23 -5.87 -11.38
N ASP A 231 -24.99 -6.45 -12.32
CA ASP A 231 -26.21 -5.86 -12.81
C ASP A 231 -27.39 -6.32 -11.94
N ARG A 232 -28.04 -5.37 -11.27
CA ARG A 232 -29.16 -5.65 -10.36
C ARG A 232 -30.44 -6.03 -11.10
N GLU A 233 -30.68 -5.46 -12.28
CA GLU A 233 -31.88 -5.73 -13.07
C GLU A 233 -31.78 -7.12 -13.68
N ALA A 234 -30.65 -7.48 -14.23
CA ALA A 234 -30.39 -8.80 -14.77
C ALA A 234 -30.12 -9.85 -13.68
N SER A 235 -29.86 -9.44 -12.43
CA SER A 235 -29.36 -10.30 -11.33
C SER A 235 -28.18 -11.17 -11.78
N ALA A 236 -27.23 -10.57 -12.47
CA ALA A 236 -26.10 -11.25 -13.10
C ALA A 236 -24.81 -10.43 -13.05
N TRP A 237 -23.69 -11.14 -13.06
CA TRP A 237 -22.37 -10.54 -13.25
C TRP A 237 -22.10 -10.35 -14.73
N ILE A 238 -21.87 -9.11 -15.15
CA ILE A 238 -21.62 -8.74 -16.54
C ILE A 238 -20.14 -8.40 -16.70
N PRO A 239 -19.38 -9.18 -17.50
CA PRO A 239 -17.99 -8.88 -17.76
C PRO A 239 -17.87 -7.62 -18.60
N GLN A 240 -17.05 -6.67 -18.15
CA GLN A 240 -16.75 -5.42 -18.86
C GLN A 240 -15.65 -5.63 -19.92
N ARG A 241 -14.84 -6.67 -19.75
CA ARG A 241 -13.73 -7.02 -20.63
C ARG A 241 -13.73 -8.53 -20.92
N PRO A 242 -14.71 -9.05 -21.65
CA PRO A 242 -14.89 -10.50 -21.87
C PRO A 242 -13.74 -11.14 -22.67
N GLU A 243 -12.91 -10.36 -23.35
CA GLU A 243 -11.70 -10.79 -24.04
C GLU A 243 -10.54 -11.11 -23.07
N HIS A 244 -10.52 -10.52 -21.88
CA HIS A 244 -9.53 -10.78 -20.85
C HIS A 244 -9.93 -12.01 -20.04
N ARG A 245 -9.14 -13.07 -20.15
CA ARG A 245 -9.43 -14.37 -19.51
C ARG A 245 -8.32 -14.85 -18.58
N SER A 246 -7.37 -14.00 -18.27
CA SER A 246 -6.28 -14.36 -17.36
C SER A 246 -6.78 -14.53 -15.92
N TYR A 247 -7.79 -13.74 -15.54
CA TYR A 247 -8.42 -13.77 -14.23
C TYR A 247 -9.95 -13.65 -14.36
N SER A 248 -10.67 -14.34 -13.48
CA SER A 248 -12.09 -14.13 -13.24
C SER A 248 -12.26 -13.04 -12.19
N GLY A 249 -12.66 -11.84 -12.60
CA GLY A 249 -12.69 -10.65 -11.77
C GLY A 249 -14.10 -10.27 -11.30
N TYR A 250 -14.24 -9.90 -10.02
CA TYR A 250 -15.49 -9.44 -9.42
C TYR A 250 -15.29 -8.13 -8.68
N HIS A 251 -16.14 -7.13 -8.95
CA HIS A 251 -16.15 -5.87 -8.24
C HIS A 251 -17.32 -5.78 -7.28
N ILE A 252 -17.06 -5.57 -5.98
CA ILE A 252 -18.08 -5.53 -4.93
C ILE A 252 -18.00 -4.22 -4.16
N ASP A 253 -19.04 -3.41 -4.22
CA ASP A 253 -19.15 -2.16 -3.49
C ASP A 253 -20.18 -2.19 -2.34
N GLN A 254 -20.17 -1.17 -1.49
CA GLN A 254 -21.07 -1.11 -0.34
C GLN A 254 -22.55 -1.00 -0.71
N ARG A 255 -22.89 -0.62 -1.93
CA ARG A 255 -24.27 -0.62 -2.42
C ARG A 255 -24.84 -2.02 -2.50
N MET A 256 -24.02 -3.05 -2.60
CA MET A 256 -24.44 -4.47 -2.58
C MET A 256 -24.73 -4.99 -1.17
N GLY A 257 -24.24 -4.30 -0.11
CA GLY A 257 -24.47 -4.69 1.27
C GLY A 257 -25.81 -4.20 1.79
N TYR A 258 -26.84 -5.05 1.85
CA TYR A 258 -28.18 -4.66 2.31
C TYR A 258 -28.19 -4.03 3.72
N TRP A 259 -27.30 -4.48 4.62
CA TRP A 259 -27.19 -3.94 5.97
C TRP A 259 -26.62 -2.51 6.00
N ILE A 260 -25.92 -2.08 4.94
CA ILE A 260 -25.42 -0.72 4.78
C ILE A 260 -26.47 0.14 4.10
N THR A 261 -27.09 -0.36 3.04
CA THR A 261 -28.09 0.36 2.26
C THR A 261 -29.43 0.56 2.99
N SER A 262 -29.68 -0.23 4.03
CA SER A 262 -30.85 -0.06 4.91
C SER A 262 -30.66 0.98 6.03
N LEU A 263 -29.44 1.54 6.18
CA LEU A 263 -29.17 2.54 7.20
C LEU A 263 -29.75 3.91 6.79
N PRO A 264 -30.28 4.69 7.76
CA PRO A 264 -30.72 6.04 7.46
C PRO A 264 -29.54 6.94 7.04
N PRO A 265 -29.76 7.97 6.19
CA PRO A 265 -28.68 8.79 5.61
C PRO A 265 -27.74 9.43 6.64
N GLU A 266 -28.28 9.82 7.80
CA GLU A 266 -27.54 10.45 8.90
C GLU A 266 -26.68 9.47 9.72
N HIS A 267 -26.85 8.16 9.52
CA HIS A 267 -26.09 7.17 10.29
C HIS A 267 -24.63 7.14 9.84
N PRO A 268 -23.62 7.18 10.76
CA PRO A 268 -22.19 7.26 10.41
C PRO A 268 -21.66 6.15 9.50
N ASN A 269 -22.37 5.03 9.41
CA ASN A 269 -22.01 3.92 8.52
C ASN A 269 -22.81 3.90 7.21
N SER A 270 -23.74 4.84 6.99
CA SER A 270 -24.46 4.95 5.72
C SER A 270 -23.54 5.43 4.60
N ILE A 271 -23.88 5.09 3.37
CA ILE A 271 -23.15 5.55 2.19
C ILE A 271 -23.22 7.06 2.06
N GLU A 272 -24.39 7.64 2.34
CA GLU A 272 -24.64 9.09 2.24
C GLU A 272 -23.79 9.88 3.25
N TRP A 273 -23.77 9.45 4.51
CA TRP A 273 -22.92 10.06 5.53
C TRP A 273 -21.43 9.99 5.14
N LYS A 274 -20.95 8.83 4.68
CA LYS A 274 -19.57 8.63 4.25
C LYS A 274 -19.20 9.52 3.05
N ARG A 275 -20.15 9.75 2.13
CA ARG A 275 -19.93 10.63 0.98
C ARG A 275 -19.57 12.06 1.40
N HIS A 276 -20.19 12.56 2.47
CA HIS A 276 -19.94 13.91 2.97
C HIS A 276 -18.76 14.03 3.94
N HIS A 277 -18.30 12.92 4.53
CA HIS A 277 -17.29 12.94 5.59
C HIS A 277 -15.96 12.27 5.24
N TYR A 278 -15.92 11.48 4.18
CA TYR A 278 -14.69 10.86 3.72
C TYR A 278 -14.03 11.74 2.64
N SER A 279 -12.68 11.67 2.54
CA SER A 279 -12.00 12.17 1.34
C SER A 279 -12.44 11.39 0.11
N ASP A 280 -12.32 11.99 -1.07
CA ASP A 280 -12.70 11.33 -2.34
C ASP A 280 -11.98 9.99 -2.51
N ARG A 281 -10.69 9.94 -2.24
CA ARG A 281 -9.90 8.70 -2.25
C ARG A 281 -10.51 7.65 -1.34
N ARG A 282 -10.74 8.00 -0.07
CA ARG A 282 -11.29 7.07 0.92
C ARG A 282 -12.68 6.60 0.53
N PHE A 283 -13.52 7.49 0.02
CA PHE A 283 -14.86 7.13 -0.44
C PHE A 283 -14.81 6.17 -1.64
N MET A 284 -13.97 6.46 -2.65
CA MET A 284 -13.82 5.58 -3.81
C MET A 284 -13.27 4.20 -3.41
N ASN A 285 -12.20 4.16 -2.62
CA ASN A 285 -11.58 2.89 -2.24
C ASN A 285 -12.42 2.07 -1.25
N GLU A 286 -12.86 2.68 -0.14
CA GLU A 286 -13.49 1.96 0.97
C GLU A 286 -14.99 1.77 0.81
N VAL A 287 -15.68 2.60 0.02
CA VAL A 287 -17.13 2.56 -0.16
C VAL A 287 -17.52 2.03 -1.54
N LEU A 288 -16.89 2.55 -2.59
CA LEU A 288 -17.18 2.13 -3.95
C LEU A 288 -16.30 0.95 -4.43
N GLY A 289 -15.24 0.59 -3.70
CA GLY A 289 -14.33 -0.47 -4.12
C GLY A 289 -13.61 -0.17 -5.44
N GLN A 290 -13.45 1.11 -5.79
CA GLN A 290 -12.85 1.55 -7.03
C GLN A 290 -11.43 2.03 -6.79
N PHE A 291 -10.53 1.73 -7.74
CA PHE A 291 -9.19 2.27 -7.72
C PHE A 291 -9.27 3.78 -7.92
N TYR A 292 -8.66 4.50 -7.00
CA TYR A 292 -8.61 5.95 -7.09
C TYR A 292 -7.61 6.36 -8.18
N ARG A 293 -8.08 7.14 -9.15
CA ARG A 293 -7.20 7.76 -10.15
C ARG A 293 -6.36 8.79 -9.45
N GLY A 294 -5.26 8.34 -8.94
CA GLY A 294 -4.16 9.13 -8.48
C GLY A 294 -4.51 10.21 -7.45
N LEU A 295 -3.73 10.28 -6.42
CA LEU A 295 -3.17 11.57 -6.02
C LEU A 295 -2.69 12.20 -7.32
N ALA A 296 -3.14 13.42 -7.63
CA ALA A 296 -2.73 14.03 -8.89
C ALA A 296 -1.21 13.97 -8.96
N LYS A 297 -0.65 13.30 -9.96
CA LYS A 297 0.78 13.37 -10.20
C LYS A 297 1.05 14.77 -10.74
N PRO A 298 1.60 15.68 -9.93
CA PRO A 298 1.80 17.05 -10.33
C PRO A 298 2.84 17.17 -11.44
N LEU A 299 3.69 16.16 -11.60
CA LEU A 299 4.71 16.05 -12.64
C LEU A 299 4.57 14.72 -13.38
N ILE A 300 4.73 14.78 -14.70
CA ILE A 300 4.78 13.63 -15.60
C ILE A 300 6.10 13.63 -16.39
N PRO A 301 6.54 12.51 -16.98
CA PRO A 301 7.81 12.45 -17.72
C PRO A 301 7.95 13.55 -18.79
N GLU A 302 6.87 13.89 -19.48
CA GLU A 302 6.84 14.91 -20.51
C GLU A 302 7.20 16.32 -19.98
N ASP A 303 6.84 16.63 -18.72
CA ASP A 303 7.21 17.90 -18.08
C ASP A 303 8.73 18.01 -17.90
N LEU A 304 9.38 16.91 -17.50
CA LEU A 304 10.83 16.85 -17.32
C LEU A 304 11.56 16.85 -18.67
N LEU A 305 11.04 16.14 -19.65
CA LEU A 305 11.59 16.13 -21.01
C LEU A 305 11.45 17.50 -21.69
N ALA A 306 10.45 18.31 -21.31
CA ALA A 306 10.36 19.71 -21.75
C ALA A 306 11.45 20.60 -21.16
N CYS A 307 12.05 20.21 -20.03
CA CYS A 307 13.23 20.88 -19.44
C CYS A 307 14.56 20.46 -20.07
N ALA A 308 14.56 19.42 -20.92
CA ALA A 308 15.76 18.82 -21.48
C ALA A 308 16.41 19.70 -22.57
N ASP A 309 17.70 19.99 -22.42
CA ASP A 309 18.52 20.63 -23.43
C ASP A 309 19.55 19.61 -23.96
N ARG A 310 19.37 19.21 -25.22
CA ARG A 310 20.14 18.13 -25.85
C ARG A 310 21.55 18.52 -26.25
N ASP A 311 21.86 19.83 -26.22
CA ASP A 311 23.18 20.35 -26.52
C ASP A 311 24.07 20.44 -25.27
N LEU A 312 23.49 20.25 -24.07
CA LEU A 312 24.21 20.34 -22.80
C LEU A 312 24.61 18.94 -22.27
N ASP A 313 25.83 18.90 -21.70
CA ASP A 313 26.34 17.76 -20.93
C ASP A 313 26.45 18.12 -19.44
N ILE A 314 26.61 17.10 -18.59
CA ILE A 314 26.91 17.27 -17.18
C ILE A 314 28.27 17.97 -17.04
N MET A 315 28.34 19.02 -16.23
CA MET A 315 29.59 19.71 -15.97
C MET A 315 30.51 18.90 -15.07
N LEU A 316 31.80 18.94 -15.32
CA LEU A 316 32.79 18.29 -14.45
C LEU A 316 33.23 19.21 -13.30
N ARG A 317 33.11 20.54 -13.48
CA ARG A 317 33.40 21.58 -12.49
C ARG A 317 32.73 22.90 -12.89
N LEU A 318 32.62 23.82 -11.96
CA LEU A 318 32.16 25.17 -12.20
C LEU A 318 33.17 26.17 -11.60
N ASP A 319 33.82 26.94 -12.45
CA ASP A 319 34.84 27.91 -12.02
C ASP A 319 34.23 29.31 -11.75
N PRO A 320 34.82 30.11 -10.85
CA PRO A 320 34.45 31.53 -10.70
C PRO A 320 34.58 32.30 -12.02
N PRO A 321 33.73 33.31 -12.29
CA PRO A 321 32.83 33.98 -11.33
C PRO A 321 31.46 33.33 -11.15
N TYR A 322 31.18 32.20 -11.81
CA TYR A 322 29.89 31.54 -11.72
C TYR A 322 29.69 30.92 -10.32
N GLU A 323 28.51 31.16 -9.74
CA GLU A 323 28.12 30.65 -8.44
C GLU A 323 27.07 29.55 -8.61
N SER A 324 27.15 28.48 -7.82
CA SER A 324 26.13 27.46 -7.78
C SER A 324 25.50 27.33 -6.40
N TYR A 325 24.39 26.61 -6.36
CA TYR A 325 23.61 26.33 -5.16
C TYR A 325 23.35 24.82 -5.09
N ALA A 326 23.46 24.24 -3.91
CA ALA A 326 23.33 22.80 -3.75
C ALA A 326 22.22 22.41 -2.78
N GLY A 327 21.52 21.36 -3.11
CA GLY A 327 20.59 20.65 -2.23
C GLY A 327 21.05 19.24 -1.99
N ILE A 328 20.92 18.76 -0.76
CA ILE A 328 21.35 17.42 -0.36
C ILE A 328 20.19 16.76 0.37
N ASP A 329 19.75 15.64 -0.15
CA ASP A 329 18.80 14.76 0.52
C ASP A 329 19.51 13.49 0.99
N TRP A 330 19.33 13.10 2.26
CA TRP A 330 20.04 11.98 2.86
C TRP A 330 19.14 10.74 2.89
N GLY A 331 19.56 9.69 2.21
CA GLY A 331 18.88 8.41 2.27
C GLY A 331 18.89 7.81 3.67
N GLY A 332 17.70 7.53 4.20
CA GLY A 332 17.52 7.00 5.56
C GLY A 332 16.79 5.65 5.64
N GLY A 333 16.55 4.96 4.53
CA GLY A 333 15.81 3.71 4.48
C GLY A 333 16.29 2.76 3.38
N GLU A 334 15.66 1.61 3.29
CA GLU A 334 16.03 0.53 2.37
C GLU A 334 15.93 0.95 0.89
N PHE A 335 15.02 1.90 0.57
CA PHE A 335 14.76 2.38 -0.79
C PHE A 335 15.13 3.86 -1.00
N ALA A 336 15.67 4.54 0.03
CA ALA A 336 16.05 5.96 -0.05
C ALA A 336 17.52 6.10 -0.41
N PHE A 337 17.82 7.08 -1.25
CA PHE A 337 19.18 7.34 -1.73
C PHE A 337 19.66 8.71 -1.22
N THR A 338 20.95 8.80 -0.87
CA THR A 338 21.57 10.12 -0.71
C THR A 338 21.77 10.72 -2.09
N VAL A 339 21.22 11.91 -2.29
CA VAL A 339 21.32 12.66 -3.55
C VAL A 339 21.90 14.04 -3.29
N ILE A 340 22.85 14.47 -4.11
CA ILE A 340 23.25 15.88 -4.21
C ILE A 340 22.80 16.43 -5.55
N TRP A 341 22.12 17.58 -5.51
CA TRP A 341 21.69 18.37 -6.67
C TRP A 341 22.40 19.70 -6.65
N ILE A 342 23.13 20.05 -7.73
CA ILE A 342 23.85 21.31 -7.87
C ILE A 342 23.34 22.05 -9.11
N MET A 343 22.90 23.28 -8.93
CA MET A 343 22.38 24.11 -10.01
C MET A 343 22.93 25.53 -9.96
N ALA A 344 22.92 26.19 -11.11
CA ALA A 344 23.28 27.58 -11.29
C ALA A 344 22.25 28.30 -12.15
N LEU A 345 22.19 29.62 -12.11
CA LEU A 345 21.45 30.40 -13.12
C LEU A 345 22.26 30.48 -14.40
N ASP A 346 21.62 30.24 -15.53
CA ASP A 346 22.19 30.49 -16.86
C ASP A 346 22.06 31.99 -17.25
N ASP A 347 22.58 32.36 -18.42
CA ASP A 347 22.53 33.74 -18.95
C ASP A 347 21.09 34.23 -19.25
N GLN A 348 20.08 33.34 -19.14
CA GLN A 348 18.66 33.65 -19.35
C GLN A 348 17.85 33.60 -18.02
N ASP A 349 18.53 33.62 -16.88
CA ASP A 349 17.95 33.49 -15.55
C ASP A 349 17.13 32.18 -15.38
N ARG A 350 17.55 31.11 -16.07
CA ARG A 350 16.94 29.77 -15.88
C ARG A 350 17.81 28.91 -14.96
N TRP A 351 17.21 28.01 -14.26
CA TRP A 351 17.85 27.06 -13.34
C TRP A 351 18.51 25.92 -14.12
N GLN A 352 19.77 26.00 -14.42
CA GLN A 352 20.50 24.93 -15.09
C GLN A 352 21.01 23.92 -14.06
N LEU A 353 20.67 22.65 -14.23
CA LEU A 353 21.35 21.56 -13.51
C LEU A 353 22.80 21.49 -13.96
N VAL A 354 23.72 21.75 -13.03
CA VAL A 354 25.16 21.69 -13.26
C VAL A 354 25.66 20.27 -13.04
N TYR A 355 25.23 19.66 -11.92
CA TYR A 355 25.63 18.30 -11.53
C TYR A 355 24.59 17.67 -10.61
N CYS A 356 24.34 16.37 -10.79
CA CYS A 356 23.53 15.58 -9.89
C CYS A 356 24.18 14.22 -9.66
N HIS A 357 24.16 13.73 -8.44
CA HIS A 357 24.72 12.42 -8.13
C HIS A 357 23.89 11.67 -7.08
N LYS A 358 23.61 10.42 -7.39
CA LYS A 358 23.00 9.45 -6.49
C LYS A 358 24.09 8.54 -5.91
N PHE A 359 24.21 8.53 -4.59
CA PHE A 359 25.27 7.77 -3.92
C PHE A 359 24.88 6.30 -3.77
N SER A 360 25.76 5.43 -4.23
CA SER A 360 25.72 4.00 -3.92
C SER A 360 26.53 3.63 -2.66
N GLU A 361 27.34 4.56 -2.14
CA GLU A 361 28.15 4.40 -0.95
C GLU A 361 27.26 4.46 0.30
N LEU A 362 27.29 3.43 1.13
CA LEU A 362 26.48 3.35 2.36
C LEU A 362 27.15 4.00 3.58
N ASP A 363 28.46 4.27 3.53
CA ASP A 363 29.19 4.93 4.63
C ASP A 363 28.90 6.44 4.64
N PRO A 364 28.16 6.98 5.65
CA PRO A 364 27.78 8.39 5.69
C PRO A 364 28.99 9.33 5.70
N MET A 365 30.11 8.93 6.29
CA MET A 365 31.29 9.82 6.38
C MET A 365 32.03 9.91 5.05
N LYS A 366 32.04 8.83 4.26
CA LYS A 366 32.55 8.88 2.89
C LYS A 366 31.66 9.70 1.98
N GLN A 367 30.33 9.67 2.17
CA GLN A 367 29.40 10.55 1.47
C GLN A 367 29.70 12.01 1.80
N VAL A 368 29.89 12.36 3.10
CA VAL A 368 30.27 13.71 3.54
C VAL A 368 31.55 14.19 2.86
N GLU A 369 32.60 13.34 2.77
CA GLU A 369 33.84 13.70 2.09
C GLU A 369 33.65 13.99 0.61
N ARG A 370 32.91 13.15 -0.09
CA ARG A 370 32.61 13.33 -1.52
C ARG A 370 31.78 14.60 -1.75
N ILE A 371 30.76 14.84 -0.93
CA ILE A 371 29.93 16.03 -0.98
C ILE A 371 30.78 17.30 -0.70
N ALA A 372 31.67 17.27 0.27
CA ALA A 372 32.58 18.39 0.56
C ALA A 372 33.48 18.73 -0.65
N ASN A 373 33.97 17.72 -1.35
CA ASN A 373 34.73 17.91 -2.57
C ASN A 373 33.88 18.54 -3.69
N MET A 374 32.61 18.08 -3.85
CA MET A 374 31.68 18.65 -4.83
C MET A 374 31.33 20.11 -4.53
N ILE A 375 31.06 20.45 -3.25
CA ILE A 375 30.83 21.85 -2.82
C ILE A 375 31.99 22.75 -3.24
N THR A 376 33.22 22.26 -3.16
CA THR A 376 34.41 23.02 -3.57
C THR A 376 34.56 23.07 -5.08
N LEU A 377 34.43 21.92 -5.76
CA LEU A 377 34.67 21.78 -7.21
C LEU A 377 33.66 22.56 -8.05
N PHE A 378 32.43 22.67 -7.59
CA PHE A 378 31.37 23.40 -8.27
C PHE A 378 31.11 24.80 -7.74
N ASN A 379 32.05 25.38 -6.98
CA ASN A 379 31.96 26.74 -6.42
C ASN A 379 30.59 27.02 -5.76
N VAL A 380 30.11 26.07 -4.94
CA VAL A 380 28.80 26.18 -4.28
C VAL A 380 28.84 27.36 -3.28
N LYS A 381 28.03 28.36 -3.50
CA LYS A 381 27.90 29.53 -2.61
C LYS A 381 27.13 29.21 -1.36
N GLN A 382 26.04 28.50 -1.50
CA GLN A 382 25.17 28.03 -0.41
C GLN A 382 24.70 26.62 -0.69
N ALA A 383 24.72 25.77 0.34
CA ALA A 383 24.13 24.44 0.31
C ALA A 383 23.08 24.30 1.42
N VAL A 384 22.03 23.57 1.14
CA VAL A 384 21.00 23.19 2.11
C VAL A 384 20.82 21.67 2.09
N ALA A 385 20.74 21.07 3.26
CA ALA A 385 20.62 19.62 3.42
C ALA A 385 19.54 19.25 4.43
N ASP A 386 18.83 18.15 4.19
CA ASP A 386 17.91 17.58 5.18
C ASP A 386 18.61 17.29 6.51
N ILE A 387 17.93 17.55 7.63
CA ILE A 387 18.44 17.22 8.97
C ILE A 387 17.73 16.02 9.60
N GLY A 388 16.68 15.49 8.99
CA GLY A 388 15.94 14.36 9.54
C GLY A 388 16.83 13.14 9.73
N TYR A 389 17.42 12.66 8.64
CA TYR A 389 18.41 11.57 8.68
C TYR A 389 19.86 12.08 8.64
N GLY A 390 20.09 13.33 8.25
CA GLY A 390 21.39 13.90 7.97
C GLY A 390 22.01 14.79 9.05
N SER A 391 21.49 14.82 10.27
CA SER A 391 21.92 15.75 11.32
C SER A 391 23.43 15.70 11.60
N VAL A 392 24.03 14.53 11.70
CA VAL A 392 25.47 14.33 11.94
C VAL A 392 26.28 14.76 10.73
N GLN A 393 25.87 14.35 9.54
CA GLN A 393 26.52 14.67 8.27
C GLN A 393 26.52 16.17 8.00
N VAL A 394 25.38 16.84 8.25
CA VAL A 394 25.25 18.30 8.14
C VAL A 394 26.19 19.00 9.12
N SER A 395 26.27 18.54 10.38
CA SER A 395 27.22 19.08 11.35
C SER A 395 28.67 18.97 10.89
N GLU A 396 29.07 17.84 10.32
CA GLU A 396 30.42 17.68 9.77
C GLU A 396 30.70 18.61 8.57
N LEU A 397 29.72 18.81 7.69
CA LEU A 397 29.85 19.79 6.60
C LEU A 397 29.90 21.23 7.13
N GLN A 398 29.15 21.57 8.16
CA GLN A 398 29.17 22.89 8.81
C GLN A 398 30.52 23.19 9.48
N LYS A 399 31.20 22.20 10.07
CA LYS A 399 32.56 22.38 10.59
C LYS A 399 33.56 22.80 9.50
N ARG A 400 33.35 22.34 8.24
CA ARG A 400 34.24 22.64 7.11
C ARG A 400 33.87 23.94 6.39
N PHE A 401 32.58 24.21 6.24
CA PHE A 401 32.08 25.28 5.36
C PHE A 401 31.34 26.42 6.09
N GLY A 402 31.13 26.29 7.41
CA GLY A 402 30.42 27.28 8.20
C GLY A 402 29.00 27.52 7.67
N ASN A 403 28.62 28.79 7.59
CA ASN A 403 27.30 29.26 7.12
C ASN A 403 26.96 28.91 5.68
N ARG A 404 27.94 28.42 4.89
CA ARG A 404 27.69 27.97 3.52
C ARG A 404 26.90 26.67 3.45
N VAL A 405 26.79 25.92 4.56
CA VAL A 405 25.97 24.73 4.66
C VAL A 405 24.95 24.91 5.77
N MET A 406 23.67 24.81 5.45
CA MET A 406 22.60 24.91 6.42
C MET A 406 21.76 23.63 6.43
N GLY A 407 21.37 23.20 7.62
CA GLY A 407 20.40 22.12 7.78
C GLY A 407 18.98 22.63 7.50
N CYS A 408 18.13 21.83 6.88
CA CYS A 408 16.74 22.15 6.64
C CYS A 408 15.82 21.23 7.42
N GLN A 409 14.86 21.81 8.12
CA GLN A 409 13.75 21.11 8.73
C GLN A 409 12.46 21.53 8.03
N TYR A 410 11.77 20.58 7.42
CA TYR A 410 10.44 20.85 6.90
C TYR A 410 9.44 21.06 8.04
N VAL A 411 8.69 22.13 7.92
CA VAL A 411 7.62 22.52 8.84
C VAL A 411 6.36 22.84 8.04
N ARG A 412 5.25 22.98 8.73
CA ARG A 412 4.00 23.45 8.12
C ARG A 412 3.70 24.84 8.64
N ARG A 413 4.14 25.85 7.91
CA ARG A 413 3.94 27.28 8.23
C ARG A 413 3.76 28.11 6.95
N PRO A 414 2.56 28.07 6.32
CA PRO A 414 2.31 28.76 5.04
C PRO A 414 2.54 30.28 5.11
N GLU A 415 2.43 30.86 6.31
CA GLU A 415 2.61 32.33 6.52
C GLU A 415 4.10 32.73 6.54
N MET A 416 4.99 31.77 6.80
CA MET A 416 6.43 31.99 6.89
C MET A 416 7.18 30.87 6.16
N PRO A 417 7.27 30.95 4.82
CA PRO A 417 7.79 29.85 4.00
C PRO A 417 9.25 29.51 4.23
N LEU A 418 10.03 30.42 4.83
CA LEU A 418 11.44 30.19 5.18
C LEU A 418 11.84 31.02 6.40
N GLU A 419 12.43 30.38 7.41
CA GLU A 419 12.94 31.03 8.60
C GLU A 419 14.31 30.47 9.01
N ARG A 420 15.30 31.36 9.27
CA ARG A 420 16.56 30.97 9.93
C ARG A 420 16.32 30.82 11.42
N ARG A 421 16.79 29.72 11.98
CA ARG A 421 16.73 29.46 13.42
C ARG A 421 18.13 29.40 14.00
N GLU A 422 18.36 30.17 15.06
CA GLU A 422 19.52 29.96 15.92
C GLU A 422 19.19 28.82 16.90
N LYS A 423 20.20 28.03 17.23
CA LYS A 423 20.04 26.87 18.12
C LYS A 423 19.75 27.36 19.54
N ASP A 424 18.70 26.84 20.15
CA ASP A 424 18.51 26.92 21.62
C ASP A 424 19.48 25.94 22.29
N GLU A 425 20.07 26.32 23.44
CA GLU A 425 21.04 25.47 24.19
C GLU A 425 20.46 24.12 24.60
N ASP A 426 19.13 24.01 24.70
CA ASP A 426 18.40 22.77 25.02
C ASP A 426 18.07 21.88 23.80
N ASP A 427 18.38 22.33 22.58
CA ASP A 427 18.08 21.57 21.36
C ASP A 427 19.10 20.44 21.18
N ARG A 428 18.61 19.19 21.13
CA ARG A 428 19.42 17.97 20.94
C ARG A 428 19.94 17.81 19.51
N THR A 429 19.65 18.74 18.62
CA THR A 429 20.08 18.69 17.21
C THR A 429 21.58 18.98 17.14
N VAL A 430 22.32 18.09 16.48
CA VAL A 430 23.78 18.24 16.31
C VAL A 430 24.16 19.36 15.35
N ALA A 431 23.33 19.63 14.33
CA ALA A 431 23.52 20.72 13.36
C ALA A 431 23.27 22.08 14.05
N GLN A 432 24.22 23.02 13.90
CA GLN A 432 24.19 24.32 14.60
C GLN A 432 23.40 25.40 13.85
N MET A 433 23.38 25.36 12.51
CA MET A 433 22.74 26.34 11.65
C MET A 433 21.61 25.69 10.87
N ILE A 434 20.38 26.06 11.20
CA ILE A 434 19.17 25.42 10.70
C ILE A 434 18.25 26.46 10.09
N VAL A 435 17.54 26.04 9.03
CA VAL A 435 16.39 26.76 8.49
C VAL A 435 15.14 25.90 8.62
N GLN A 436 14.02 26.53 8.91
CA GLN A 436 12.70 25.92 8.81
C GLN A 436 12.07 26.37 7.48
N ALA A 437 11.61 25.40 6.68
CA ALA A 437 10.99 25.65 5.39
C ALA A 437 9.58 25.01 5.34
N ASP A 438 8.59 25.76 4.85
CA ASP A 438 7.26 25.18 4.60
C ASP A 438 7.34 24.20 3.43
N ARG A 439 7.09 22.90 3.73
CA ARG A 439 7.25 21.82 2.75
C ARG A 439 6.36 22.02 1.51
N SER A 440 5.09 22.30 1.71
CA SER A 440 4.15 22.43 0.59
C SER A 440 4.47 23.62 -0.29
N PHE A 441 4.81 24.76 0.30
CA PHE A 441 5.20 25.96 -0.45
C PHE A 441 6.38 25.71 -1.38
N TRP A 442 7.45 25.08 -0.87
CA TRP A 442 8.66 24.86 -1.66
C TRP A 442 8.48 23.79 -2.73
N ILE A 443 7.72 22.73 -2.44
CA ILE A 443 7.35 21.73 -3.44
C ILE A 443 6.54 22.39 -4.58
N GLU A 444 5.54 23.21 -4.26
CA GLU A 444 4.75 23.94 -5.27
C GLU A 444 5.62 24.87 -6.13
N LYS A 445 6.60 25.54 -5.52
CA LYS A 445 7.56 26.39 -6.27
C LYS A 445 8.39 25.56 -7.25
N GLY A 446 8.86 24.39 -6.86
CA GLY A 446 9.56 23.48 -7.78
C GLY A 446 8.68 23.07 -8.97
N ILE A 447 7.43 22.71 -8.72
CA ILE A 447 6.46 22.37 -9.78
C ILE A 447 6.24 23.58 -10.71
N GLN A 448 6.06 24.79 -10.17
CA GLN A 448 5.86 26.01 -10.96
C GLN A 448 7.05 26.32 -11.86
N ILE A 449 8.29 26.11 -11.40
CA ILE A 449 9.51 26.30 -12.17
C ILE A 449 9.55 25.36 -13.38
N ILE A 450 9.16 24.10 -13.19
CA ILE A 450 9.13 23.07 -14.23
C ILE A 450 7.99 23.33 -15.22
N LYS A 451 6.81 23.69 -14.74
CA LYS A 451 5.59 23.92 -15.54
C LYS A 451 5.37 25.39 -15.90
N ARG A 452 6.39 26.22 -15.83
CA ARG A 452 6.28 27.65 -16.16
C ARG A 452 5.69 27.84 -17.56
N LEU A 453 4.75 28.77 -17.67
CA LEU A 453 4.16 29.19 -18.94
C LEU A 453 4.75 30.54 -19.36
N ASP A 454 4.96 30.73 -20.65
CA ASP A 454 5.25 32.03 -21.20
C ASP A 454 3.97 32.90 -21.27
N PRO A 455 4.07 34.22 -21.58
CA PRO A 455 2.90 35.07 -21.69
C PRO A 455 1.87 34.65 -22.74
N THR A 456 2.23 33.75 -23.65
CA THR A 456 1.30 33.18 -24.66
C THR A 456 0.60 31.92 -24.18
N GLY A 457 0.90 31.44 -22.95
CA GLY A 457 0.37 30.21 -22.40
C GLY A 457 1.08 28.94 -22.85
N LYS A 458 2.22 29.06 -23.54
CA LYS A 458 3.04 27.92 -23.94
C LYS A 458 4.00 27.53 -22.82
N VAL A 459 4.18 26.22 -22.58
CA VAL A 459 5.13 25.70 -21.60
C VAL A 459 6.55 26.15 -21.96
N LYS A 460 7.19 26.90 -21.07
CA LYS A 460 8.57 27.34 -21.14
C LYS A 460 9.22 27.15 -19.78
N PRO A 461 9.73 25.96 -19.47
CA PRO A 461 10.33 25.65 -18.18
C PRO A 461 11.43 26.63 -17.80
N ALA A 462 11.50 26.98 -16.53
CA ALA A 462 12.62 27.71 -15.97
C ALA A 462 13.71 26.77 -15.44
N LEU A 463 13.49 25.46 -15.43
CA LEU A 463 14.52 24.44 -15.20
C LEU A 463 15.11 24.00 -16.54
N VAL A 464 16.42 23.81 -16.58
CA VAL A 464 17.17 23.29 -17.73
C VAL A 464 17.95 22.05 -17.28
N LEU A 465 17.69 20.92 -17.91
CA LEU A 465 18.39 19.65 -17.66
C LEU A 465 19.38 19.38 -18.80
N PRO A 466 20.66 19.11 -18.54
CA PRO A 466 21.58 18.63 -19.56
C PRO A 466 21.10 17.25 -20.04
N TRP A 467 20.93 17.07 -21.37
CA TRP A 467 20.28 15.89 -21.93
C TRP A 467 20.90 15.41 -23.25
N ASN A 468 22.21 15.62 -23.45
CA ASN A 468 22.90 14.98 -24.56
C ASN A 468 22.96 13.46 -24.35
N GLU A 469 23.55 12.72 -25.27
CA GLU A 469 23.60 11.25 -25.21
C GLU A 469 24.28 10.72 -23.94
N ASN A 470 25.27 11.42 -23.41
CA ASN A 470 25.97 11.05 -22.17
C ASN A 470 25.14 11.40 -20.94
N ALA A 471 24.71 12.66 -20.84
CA ALA A 471 23.95 13.16 -19.71
C ALA A 471 22.61 12.42 -19.52
N SER A 472 21.91 12.11 -20.60
CA SER A 472 20.63 11.40 -20.53
C SER A 472 20.77 10.01 -19.92
N ARG A 473 21.84 9.26 -20.24
CA ARG A 473 22.09 7.94 -19.64
C ARG A 473 22.39 8.00 -18.14
N GLU A 474 23.06 9.07 -17.70
CA GLU A 474 23.42 9.24 -16.29
C GLU A 474 22.28 9.84 -15.45
N LEU A 475 21.35 10.57 -16.07
CA LEU A 475 20.32 11.34 -15.36
C LEU A 475 18.89 10.80 -15.57
N GLU A 476 18.66 9.76 -16.39
CA GLU A 476 17.33 9.23 -16.68
C GLU A 476 16.54 8.90 -15.40
N TRP A 477 17.19 8.36 -14.39
CA TRP A 477 16.60 8.04 -13.09
C TRP A 477 15.97 9.24 -12.35
N ILE A 478 16.38 10.47 -12.69
CA ILE A 478 15.80 11.69 -12.11
C ILE A 478 14.31 11.81 -12.46
N ILE A 479 13.93 11.39 -13.67
CA ILE A 479 12.54 11.44 -14.12
C ILE A 479 11.65 10.64 -13.16
N ASP A 480 12.07 9.43 -12.79
CA ASP A 480 11.31 8.58 -11.87
C ASP A 480 11.16 9.24 -10.50
N HIS A 481 12.25 9.82 -9.93
CA HIS A 481 12.21 10.51 -8.64
C HIS A 481 11.33 11.77 -8.63
N PHE A 482 11.20 12.47 -9.75
CA PHE A 482 10.31 13.63 -9.88
C PHE A 482 8.86 13.20 -10.09
N CYS A 483 8.63 12.17 -10.88
CA CYS A 483 7.30 11.63 -11.16
C CYS A 483 6.75 10.75 -10.03
N ALA A 484 7.58 10.37 -9.04
CA ALA A 484 7.12 9.71 -7.82
C ALA A 484 6.22 10.64 -6.98
N LEU A 485 6.40 11.96 -7.10
CA LEU A 485 5.63 12.93 -6.33
C LEU A 485 4.13 12.79 -6.58
N GLU A 486 3.37 12.69 -5.49
CA GLU A 486 1.91 12.64 -5.47
C GLU A 486 1.34 13.81 -4.65
N MET A 487 0.20 14.35 -5.07
CA MET A 487 -0.46 15.48 -4.44
C MET A 487 -1.90 15.15 -4.05
N GLU A 488 -2.24 15.41 -2.80
CA GLU A 488 -3.60 15.31 -2.26
C GLU A 488 -4.09 16.67 -1.75
N GLU A 489 -5.28 17.09 -2.15
CA GLU A 489 -5.92 18.24 -1.55
C GLU A 489 -6.51 17.82 -0.19
N GLN A 490 -6.07 18.44 0.88
CA GLN A 490 -6.57 18.22 2.24
C GLN A 490 -7.22 19.51 2.78
N GLU A 491 -8.21 19.37 3.65
CA GLU A 491 -8.89 20.50 4.29
C GLU A 491 -8.51 20.59 5.78
N MET A 492 -8.14 21.78 6.21
CA MET A 492 -7.91 22.07 7.62
C MET A 492 -9.24 22.16 8.39
N VAL A 493 -9.18 21.99 9.71
CA VAL A 493 -10.33 22.25 10.62
C VAL A 493 -10.93 23.66 10.43
N SER A 494 -10.12 24.61 9.91
CA SER A 494 -10.55 25.97 9.57
C SER A 494 -11.28 26.10 8.24
N GLY A 495 -11.48 25.02 7.48
CA GLY A 495 -12.07 25.02 6.14
C GLY A 495 -11.10 25.46 5.02
N LYS A 496 -9.83 25.76 5.33
CA LYS A 496 -8.83 26.12 4.34
C LYS A 496 -8.23 24.86 3.70
N LYS A 497 -8.28 24.79 2.38
CA LYS A 497 -7.68 23.71 1.60
C LYS A 497 -6.17 23.94 1.41
N TYR A 498 -5.40 22.85 1.38
CA TYR A 498 -3.98 22.87 1.12
C TYR A 498 -3.55 21.58 0.41
N HIS A 499 -2.45 21.62 -0.32
CA HIS A 499 -1.89 20.45 -0.96
C HIS A 499 -0.95 19.71 0.01
N HIS A 500 -1.19 18.42 0.18
CA HIS A 500 -0.30 17.50 0.87
C HIS A 500 0.44 16.67 -0.18
N TYR A 501 1.77 16.68 -0.08
CA TYR A 501 2.63 15.96 -1.02
C TYR A 501 3.23 14.72 -0.36
N THR A 502 3.23 13.62 -1.08
CA THR A 502 3.76 12.32 -0.67
C THR A 502 4.35 11.59 -1.88
N HIS A 503 4.86 10.40 -1.68
CA HIS A 503 5.27 9.47 -2.74
C HIS A 503 4.82 8.05 -2.37
N PRO A 504 4.61 7.14 -3.34
CA PRO A 504 4.32 5.73 -3.07
C PRO A 504 5.47 5.05 -2.33
N GLU A 505 5.15 4.06 -1.52
CA GLU A 505 6.15 3.23 -0.86
C GLU A 505 6.97 2.47 -1.92
N GLY A 506 8.30 2.60 -1.87
CA GLY A 506 9.23 2.00 -2.83
C GLY A 506 9.55 2.86 -4.06
N GLU A 507 8.87 4.00 -4.26
CA GLU A 507 9.21 4.97 -5.31
C GLU A 507 9.96 6.15 -4.66
N PRO A 508 11.29 6.28 -4.84
CA PRO A 508 12.07 7.34 -4.21
C PRO A 508 11.81 8.71 -4.87
N ASP A 509 11.79 9.78 -4.06
CA ASP A 509 11.66 11.18 -4.51
C ASP A 509 12.89 12.06 -4.15
N ASP A 510 13.99 11.42 -3.73
CA ASP A 510 15.19 12.09 -3.20
C ASP A 510 15.78 13.14 -4.16
N ALA A 511 15.75 12.90 -5.49
CA ALA A 511 16.25 13.89 -6.45
C ALA A 511 15.37 15.14 -6.51
N TYR A 512 14.05 14.97 -6.36
CA TYR A 512 13.13 16.10 -6.28
C TYR A 512 13.40 16.93 -5.01
N HIS A 513 13.58 16.28 -3.87
CA HIS A 513 13.94 16.98 -2.63
C HIS A 513 15.31 17.63 -2.71
N GLY A 514 16.31 16.99 -3.34
CA GLY A 514 17.59 17.61 -3.65
C GLY A 514 17.44 18.92 -4.45
N PHE A 515 16.59 18.91 -5.48
CA PHE A 515 16.25 20.13 -6.25
C PHE A 515 15.60 21.21 -5.37
N ILE A 516 14.63 20.85 -4.53
CA ILE A 516 13.95 21.78 -3.63
C ILE A 516 14.93 22.39 -2.62
N TYR A 517 15.83 21.61 -2.02
CA TYR A 517 16.86 22.15 -1.12
C TYR A 517 17.82 23.07 -1.84
N ALA A 518 18.13 22.85 -3.12
CA ALA A 518 18.94 23.78 -3.91
C ALA A 518 18.20 25.11 -4.18
N LEU A 519 16.88 25.10 -4.40
CA LEU A 519 16.07 26.34 -4.49
C LEU A 519 16.08 27.11 -3.16
N ILE A 520 15.95 26.41 -2.03
CA ILE A 520 16.05 27.02 -0.70
C ILE A 520 17.45 27.60 -0.50
N ALA A 521 18.51 26.92 -0.93
CA ALA A 521 19.88 27.42 -0.85
C ALA A 521 20.06 28.73 -1.64
N TYR A 522 19.49 28.81 -2.83
CA TYR A 522 19.51 30.07 -3.60
C TYR A 522 18.78 31.20 -2.87
N ALA A 523 17.57 30.94 -2.40
CA ALA A 523 16.80 31.94 -1.66
C ALA A 523 17.60 32.47 -0.46
N LEU A 524 18.24 31.60 0.32
CA LEU A 524 19.10 31.97 1.45
C LEU A 524 20.34 32.79 1.02
N GLY A 525 20.95 32.43 -0.10
CA GLY A 525 22.12 33.16 -0.67
C GLY A 525 21.79 34.55 -1.15
N LYS A 526 20.54 34.81 -1.50
CA LYS A 526 20.05 36.14 -1.97
C LYS A 526 19.31 36.94 -0.89
N MET A 527 18.92 36.30 0.24
CA MET A 527 18.20 37.00 1.30
C MET A 527 19.00 38.11 1.94
N THR A 528 18.61 39.37 1.69
CA THR A 528 19.05 40.56 2.42
C THR A 528 18.04 41.05 3.45
N SER A 529 16.75 40.64 3.35
CA SER A 529 15.66 40.91 4.32
C SER A 529 14.46 39.97 4.13
N ARG A 530 13.57 39.89 5.15
CA ARG A 530 12.39 38.98 5.20
C ARG A 530 11.37 39.15 4.06
N ALA A 531 11.41 40.23 3.28
CA ALA A 531 10.38 40.58 2.29
C ALA A 531 10.54 39.91 0.90
N ILE A 532 11.67 39.26 0.61
CA ILE A 532 12.09 38.97 -0.76
C ILE A 532 11.72 37.57 -1.27
N ILE A 533 11.21 36.65 -0.43
CA ILE A 533 11.01 35.23 -0.85
C ILE A 533 9.91 35.09 -1.92
N ARG A 534 8.87 35.92 -1.89
CA ARG A 534 7.79 35.85 -2.88
C ARG A 534 8.22 36.40 -4.24
N ASP A 535 9.06 37.40 -4.26
CA ASP A 535 9.47 38.09 -5.48
C ASP A 535 10.70 37.46 -6.19
N LEU A 536 11.38 36.50 -5.54
CA LEU A 536 12.57 35.83 -6.08
C LEU A 536 12.29 34.83 -7.19
N PHE A 537 11.01 34.41 -7.37
CA PHE A 537 10.62 33.35 -8.29
C PHE A 537 9.50 33.77 -9.25
N ASP A 538 9.04 35.03 -9.19
CA ASP A 538 8.13 35.67 -10.14
C ASP A 538 8.92 36.29 -11.30
#